data_f87f4bbf206bb37331e26cc7b76c32a4
#
_entry.id   f87f4bbf206bb37331e26cc7b76c32a4
#
_cell.length_a   1.000
_cell.length_b   1.000
_cell.length_c   1.000
_cell.angle_alpha   90.00
_cell.angle_beta   90.00
_cell.angle_gamma   90.00
#
_symmetry.space_group_name_H-M   'P 1'
#
loop_
_entity.id
_entity.type
_entity.pdbx_description
1 polymer ?
#
loop_
_entity_poly.entity_id
_entity_poly.type
_entity_poly.pdbx_seq_one_letter_code
_entity_poly.pdbx_strand_id
1 'polypeptide(L)'
;MNTNKVAIFGKKGSIAKYDLTDNKPIWVGELPKGQMPHVIAQYENYILVFSWAWFGSKMVHCFREDSGDSLWSHYQQTLHSSMIPFLPHTFENHMYYLASSKEVAKLSWETGDIVFRKRFKKSIFNEYGLGIISNDVILLSKKDALIVNKETGDVKPYPELSKKLNLKEITAALGNGISFMSLISLTHPQEGDGGAGATAAGGGDGGS
;
A
#
# COMPACT_ATOMS: atom_id res chain seq x y z
N MET A 1 -19.22 2.36 25.70
CA MET A 1 -17.94 2.94 25.24
C MET A 1 -18.25 3.86 24.08
N ASN A 2 -17.99 5.17 24.22
CA ASN A 2 -18.13 6.10 23.09
C ASN A 2 -16.94 5.84 22.16
N THR A 3 -17.18 5.16 21.06
CA THR A 3 -16.18 5.07 19.98
C THR A 3 -16.12 6.44 19.30
N ASN A 4 -15.09 7.23 19.61
CA ASN A 4 -14.85 8.49 18.91
C ASN A 4 -14.78 8.20 17.41
N LYS A 5 -15.71 8.77 16.66
CA LYS A 5 -15.70 8.67 15.20
C LYS A 5 -14.63 9.63 14.68
N VAL A 6 -13.56 9.09 14.11
CA VAL A 6 -12.49 9.88 13.51
C VAL A 6 -12.46 9.72 11.99
N ALA A 7 -12.06 10.76 11.27
CA ALA A 7 -11.85 10.72 9.83
C ALA A 7 -10.65 11.58 9.44
N ILE A 8 -10.00 11.20 8.33
CA ILE A 8 -8.87 11.94 7.77
C ILE A 8 -9.32 12.57 6.47
N PHE A 9 -9.16 13.87 6.37
CA PHE A 9 -9.52 14.66 5.21
C PHE A 9 -8.29 15.34 4.60
N GLY A 10 -8.31 15.48 3.28
CA GLY A 10 -7.30 16.22 2.55
C GLY A 10 -7.90 17.40 1.81
N LYS A 11 -7.18 18.51 1.80
CA LYS A 11 -7.44 19.66 0.91
C LYS A 11 -6.13 20.18 0.35
N LYS A 12 -6.18 21.11 -0.61
CA LYS A 12 -4.99 21.72 -1.18
C LYS A 12 -4.06 22.24 -0.08
N GLY A 13 -2.85 21.71 -0.02
CA GLY A 13 -1.79 22.13 0.90
C GLY A 13 -1.87 21.52 2.30
N SER A 14 -2.86 20.68 2.61
CA SER A 14 -2.93 20.07 3.95
C SER A 14 -3.74 18.78 4.00
N ILE A 15 -3.52 18.02 5.07
CA ILE A 15 -4.39 16.93 5.55
C ILE A 15 -4.77 17.23 7.00
N ALA A 16 -5.87 16.66 7.47
CA ALA A 16 -6.28 16.80 8.86
C ALA A 16 -7.02 15.56 9.34
N LYS A 17 -6.78 15.19 10.60
CA LYS A 17 -7.58 14.20 11.33
C LYS A 17 -8.60 14.93 12.19
N TYR A 18 -9.85 14.55 12.07
CA TYR A 18 -10.97 15.16 12.77
C TYR A 18 -11.63 14.17 13.73
N ASP A 19 -11.99 14.67 14.91
CA ASP A 19 -13.01 14.06 15.73
C ASP A 19 -14.39 14.50 15.20
N LEU A 20 -15.13 13.54 14.65
CA LEU A 20 -16.46 13.80 14.10
C LEU A 20 -17.53 13.97 15.19
N THR A 21 -17.24 13.58 16.43
CA THR A 21 -18.14 13.77 17.57
C THR A 21 -18.13 15.22 18.00
N ASP A 22 -16.93 15.77 18.17
CA ASP A 22 -16.74 17.16 18.63
C ASP A 22 -16.64 18.15 17.46
N ASN A 23 -16.59 17.66 16.23
CA ASN A 23 -16.40 18.45 15.02
C ASN A 23 -15.15 19.35 15.09
N LYS A 24 -14.05 18.80 15.59
CA LYS A 24 -12.78 19.50 15.77
C LYS A 24 -11.62 18.76 15.11
N PRO A 25 -10.61 19.50 14.58
CA PRO A 25 -9.38 18.87 14.18
C PRO A 25 -8.63 18.34 15.41
N ILE A 26 -8.20 17.08 15.34
CA ILE A 26 -7.29 16.49 16.32
C ILE A 26 -5.88 17.01 16.00
N TRP A 27 -5.50 16.97 14.71
CA TRP A 27 -4.28 17.57 14.20
C TRP A 27 -4.44 17.98 12.72
N VAL A 28 -3.54 18.84 12.26
CA VAL A 28 -3.43 19.29 10.87
C VAL A 28 -1.99 19.14 10.43
N GLY A 29 -1.76 18.36 9.36
CA GLY A 29 -0.46 18.20 8.71
C GLY A 29 -0.37 19.03 7.43
N GLU A 30 0.79 19.65 7.20
CA GLU A 30 1.01 20.47 6.02
C GLU A 30 1.62 19.65 4.87
N LEU A 31 1.16 19.91 3.66
CA LEU A 31 1.74 19.43 2.42
C LEU A 31 2.54 20.55 1.75
N PRO A 32 3.56 20.23 0.95
CA PRO A 32 4.28 21.24 0.18
C PRO A 32 3.33 22.11 -0.65
N LYS A 33 3.71 23.38 -0.82
CA LYS A 33 2.89 24.37 -1.53
C LYS A 33 2.42 23.87 -2.90
N GLY A 34 1.13 23.94 -3.13
CA GLY A 34 0.51 23.55 -4.39
C GLY A 34 0.15 22.08 -4.51
N GLN A 35 0.55 21.23 -3.57
CA GLN A 35 0.19 19.82 -3.56
C GLN A 35 -1.28 19.62 -3.17
N MET A 36 -1.96 18.74 -3.89
CA MET A 36 -3.33 18.34 -3.64
C MET A 36 -3.37 16.84 -3.36
N PRO A 37 -3.78 16.41 -2.17
CA PRO A 37 -3.95 15.00 -1.85
C PRO A 37 -5.08 14.41 -2.70
N HIS A 38 -4.87 13.23 -3.25
CA HIS A 38 -5.88 12.51 -4.03
C HIS A 38 -6.12 11.08 -3.53
N VAL A 39 -5.13 10.49 -2.84
CA VAL A 39 -5.29 9.22 -2.12
C VAL A 39 -4.66 9.36 -0.75
N ILE A 40 -5.39 8.96 0.26
CA ILE A 40 -4.93 8.90 1.65
C ILE A 40 -5.18 7.47 2.11
N ALA A 41 -4.14 6.81 2.62
CA ALA A 41 -4.21 5.45 3.13
C ALA A 41 -3.59 5.40 4.53
N GLN A 42 -4.26 4.73 5.45
CA GLN A 42 -3.79 4.55 6.82
C GLN A 42 -3.17 3.15 6.97
N TYR A 43 -2.02 3.10 7.63
CA TYR A 43 -1.26 1.88 7.93
C TYR A 43 -0.81 1.93 9.38
N GLU A 44 -1.53 1.28 10.27
CA GLU A 44 -1.21 1.29 11.70
C GLU A 44 -0.97 2.72 12.23
N ASN A 45 0.29 3.05 12.54
CA ASN A 45 0.72 4.33 13.08
C ASN A 45 1.10 5.37 12.00
N TYR A 46 0.84 5.08 10.73
CA TYR A 46 1.29 5.91 9.60
C TYR A 46 0.15 6.23 8.65
N ILE A 47 0.24 7.41 8.06
CA ILE A 47 -0.66 7.86 7.00
C ILE A 47 0.18 8.14 5.76
N LEU A 48 -0.14 7.45 4.69
CA LEU A 48 0.46 7.66 3.38
C LEU A 48 -0.45 8.54 2.54
N VAL A 49 0.08 9.64 2.03
CA VAL A 49 -0.66 10.60 1.21
C VAL A 49 -0.02 10.67 -0.17
N PHE A 50 -0.77 10.27 -1.18
CA PHE A 50 -0.41 10.51 -2.57
C PHE A 50 -0.98 11.85 -3.00
N SER A 51 -0.13 12.71 -3.51
CA SER A 51 -0.50 14.07 -3.92
C SER A 51 0.04 14.42 -5.31
N TRP A 52 -0.53 15.45 -5.91
CA TRP A 52 -0.07 16.01 -7.16
C TRP A 52 -0.21 17.53 -7.16
N ALA A 53 0.60 18.20 -7.95
CA ALA A 53 0.49 19.63 -8.20
C ALA A 53 0.12 19.88 -9.66
N TRP A 54 -0.65 20.95 -9.94
CA TRP A 54 -1.16 21.26 -11.28
C TRP A 54 -0.07 21.31 -12.37
N PHE A 55 1.12 21.83 -12.02
CA PHE A 55 2.30 21.87 -12.90
C PHE A 55 3.48 21.11 -12.27
N GLY A 56 3.20 20.17 -11.39
CA GLY A 56 4.24 19.53 -10.59
C GLY A 56 4.23 18.03 -10.62
N SER A 57 5.20 17.53 -9.91
CA SER A 57 5.44 16.10 -9.76
C SER A 57 4.38 15.48 -8.84
N LYS A 58 4.08 14.22 -9.08
CA LYS A 58 3.37 13.38 -8.11
C LYS A 58 4.31 13.04 -6.96
N MET A 59 3.80 13.19 -5.75
CA MET A 59 4.56 12.95 -4.53
C MET A 59 3.84 11.97 -3.61
N VAL A 60 4.61 11.35 -2.75
CA VAL A 60 4.15 10.49 -1.66
C VAL A 60 4.71 11.07 -0.37
N HIS A 61 3.84 11.29 0.59
CA HIS A 61 4.17 11.83 1.91
C HIS A 61 3.78 10.82 2.98
N CYS A 62 4.58 10.72 4.01
CA CYS A 62 4.26 9.93 5.19
C CYS A 62 4.09 10.84 6.40
N PHE A 63 3.06 10.60 7.17
CA PHE A 63 2.76 11.30 8.40
C PHE A 63 2.57 10.29 9.52
N ARG A 64 2.86 10.72 10.74
CA ARG A 64 2.48 9.98 11.94
C ARG A 64 0.97 10.07 12.16
N GLU A 65 0.35 8.96 12.44
CA GLU A 65 -1.12 8.88 12.56
C GLU A 65 -1.64 9.58 13.82
N ASP A 66 -0.91 9.52 14.91
CA ASP A 66 -1.28 10.09 16.21
C ASP A 66 -1.12 11.61 16.29
N SER A 67 -0.03 12.17 15.71
CA SER A 67 0.34 13.58 15.84
C SER A 67 0.16 14.40 14.57
N GLY A 68 0.13 13.75 13.39
CA GLY A 68 0.13 14.44 12.10
C GLY A 68 1.50 15.00 11.70
N ASP A 69 2.58 14.60 12.41
CA ASP A 69 3.93 15.01 12.07
C ASP A 69 4.35 14.44 10.72
N SER A 70 4.89 15.29 9.85
CA SER A 70 5.46 14.86 8.58
C SER A 70 6.78 14.15 8.81
N LEU A 71 6.87 12.88 8.42
CA LEU A 71 8.09 12.08 8.56
C LEU A 71 9.01 12.24 7.35
N TRP A 72 8.47 12.04 6.16
CA TRP A 72 9.22 12.13 4.90
C TRP A 72 8.31 12.39 3.70
N SER A 73 8.95 12.81 2.59
CA SER A 73 8.30 12.99 1.30
C SER A 73 9.21 12.57 0.17
N HIS A 74 8.66 11.85 -0.81
CA HIS A 74 9.37 11.42 -2.01
C HIS A 74 8.60 11.76 -3.27
N TYR A 75 9.30 11.94 -4.37
CA TYR A 75 8.68 11.86 -5.68
C TYR A 75 8.16 10.43 -5.90
N GLN A 76 6.94 10.29 -6.35
CA GLN A 76 6.35 8.96 -6.57
C GLN A 76 7.21 8.09 -7.51
N GLN A 77 7.82 8.69 -8.52
CA GLN A 77 8.71 8.01 -9.46
C GLN A 77 9.94 7.38 -8.80
N THR A 78 10.43 7.97 -7.70
CA THR A 78 11.55 7.42 -6.93
C THR A 78 11.17 6.10 -6.28
N LEU A 79 9.93 6.00 -5.78
CA LEU A 79 9.45 4.81 -5.11
C LEU A 79 8.91 3.78 -6.10
N HIS A 80 8.13 4.20 -7.08
CA HIS A 80 7.41 3.30 -7.98
C HIS A 80 7.48 3.77 -9.42
N SER A 81 7.70 2.84 -10.34
CA SER A 81 7.88 3.12 -11.78
C SER A 81 6.60 3.59 -12.48
N SER A 82 5.43 3.32 -11.93
CA SER A 82 4.16 3.74 -12.50
C SER A 82 3.65 5.03 -11.85
N MET A 83 2.77 5.73 -12.56
CA MET A 83 2.12 6.94 -12.06
C MET A 83 0.88 6.65 -11.18
N ILE A 84 0.60 5.37 -10.93
CA ILE A 84 -0.54 4.91 -10.11
C ILE A 84 -0.06 4.73 -8.67
N PRO A 85 -0.84 5.12 -7.67
CA PRO A 85 -0.55 4.80 -6.27
C PRO A 85 -0.33 3.31 -6.07
N PHE A 86 0.70 2.95 -5.33
CA PHE A 86 0.99 1.57 -4.96
C PHE A 86 0.41 1.26 -3.58
N LEU A 87 0.10 -0.01 -3.34
CA LEU A 87 -0.39 -0.48 -2.04
C LEU A 87 0.75 -1.22 -1.34
N PRO A 88 1.37 -0.64 -0.31
CA PRO A 88 2.38 -1.33 0.46
C PRO A 88 1.78 -2.28 1.48
N HIS A 89 2.61 -3.19 1.98
CA HIS A 89 2.35 -4.01 3.15
C HIS A 89 3.29 -3.58 4.28
N THR A 90 2.74 -3.46 5.47
CA THR A 90 3.52 -3.18 6.69
C THR A 90 3.97 -4.49 7.32
N PHE A 91 5.25 -4.59 7.63
CA PHE A 91 5.81 -5.70 8.38
C PHE A 91 7.08 -5.27 9.12
N GLU A 92 7.18 -5.58 10.43
CA GLU A 92 8.33 -5.23 11.27
C GLU A 92 8.76 -3.76 11.14
N ASN A 93 7.78 -2.83 11.20
CA ASN A 93 7.98 -1.38 11.06
C ASN A 93 8.61 -0.93 9.72
N HIS A 94 8.45 -1.75 8.67
CA HIS A 94 8.89 -1.43 7.32
C HIS A 94 7.73 -1.54 6.33
N MET A 95 7.85 -0.76 5.29
CA MET A 95 6.99 -0.80 4.13
C MET A 95 7.60 -1.74 3.08
N TYR A 96 6.85 -2.78 2.68
CA TYR A 96 7.21 -3.62 1.53
C TYR A 96 6.25 -3.34 0.38
N TYR A 97 6.79 -3.16 -0.81
CA TYR A 97 5.96 -2.88 -1.99
C TYR A 97 6.65 -3.33 -3.28
N LEU A 98 5.85 -3.46 -4.33
CA LEU A 98 6.37 -3.68 -5.68
C LEU A 98 6.76 -2.31 -6.27
N ALA A 99 8.05 -2.05 -6.42
CA ALA A 99 8.54 -0.82 -7.04
C ALA A 99 8.34 -0.82 -8.57
N SER A 100 8.17 -2.00 -9.16
CA SER A 100 7.72 -2.24 -10.54
C SER A 100 7.19 -3.66 -10.66
N SER A 101 6.73 -4.05 -11.85
CA SER A 101 6.31 -5.43 -12.11
C SER A 101 7.43 -6.48 -11.93
N LYS A 102 8.67 -6.07 -11.72
CA LYS A 102 9.87 -6.93 -11.61
C LYS A 102 10.78 -6.55 -10.45
N GLU A 103 10.34 -5.63 -9.59
CA GLU A 103 11.16 -5.15 -8.49
C GLU A 103 10.35 -5.11 -7.20
N VAL A 104 10.91 -5.67 -6.13
CA VAL A 104 10.42 -5.54 -4.77
C VAL A 104 11.31 -4.57 -4.00
N ALA A 105 10.72 -3.78 -3.14
CA ALA A 105 11.42 -2.82 -2.30
C ALA A 105 10.98 -2.91 -0.84
N LYS A 106 11.90 -2.57 0.04
CA LYS A 106 11.69 -2.36 1.49
C LYS A 106 12.11 -0.94 1.83
N LEU A 107 11.26 -0.25 2.56
CA LEU A 107 11.47 1.14 2.97
C LEU A 107 11.16 1.29 4.46
N SER A 108 11.92 2.10 5.17
CA SER A 108 11.65 2.45 6.56
C SER A 108 10.46 3.41 6.64
N TRP A 109 9.45 3.09 7.44
CA TRP A 109 8.33 4.00 7.71
C TRP A 109 8.79 5.30 8.39
N GLU A 110 9.77 5.21 9.29
CA GLU A 110 10.24 6.36 10.07
C GLU A 110 11.06 7.36 9.25
N THR A 111 11.99 6.86 8.43
CA THR A 111 12.94 7.72 7.73
C THR A 111 12.65 7.92 6.25
N GLY A 112 11.84 7.04 5.67
CA GLY A 112 11.62 7.00 4.22
C GLY A 112 12.79 6.43 3.42
N ASP A 113 13.84 5.93 4.09
CA ASP A 113 14.99 5.36 3.41
C ASP A 113 14.66 4.03 2.76
N ILE A 114 15.09 3.86 1.52
CA ILE A 114 14.97 2.59 0.81
C ILE A 114 16.06 1.65 1.34
N VAL A 115 15.65 0.66 2.15
CA VAL A 115 16.56 -0.35 2.72
C VAL A 115 17.11 -1.25 1.63
N PHE A 116 16.23 -1.70 0.73
CA PHE A 116 16.64 -2.38 -0.50
C PHE A 116 15.62 -2.15 -1.62
N ARG A 117 16.09 -2.32 -2.86
CA ARG A 117 15.29 -2.42 -4.07
C ARG A 117 15.92 -3.48 -4.97
N LYS A 118 15.25 -4.58 -5.19
CA LYS A 118 15.79 -5.78 -5.84
C LYS A 118 14.92 -6.24 -6.99
N ARG A 119 15.58 -6.55 -8.10
CA ARG A 119 14.92 -7.20 -9.25
C ARG A 119 14.80 -8.70 -9.01
N PHE A 120 13.68 -9.25 -9.46
CA PHE A 120 13.47 -10.69 -9.47
C PHE A 120 13.14 -11.19 -10.89
N LYS A 121 13.41 -12.48 -11.12
CA LYS A 121 13.09 -13.11 -12.40
C LYS A 121 11.59 -13.30 -12.50
N LYS A 122 10.98 -12.72 -13.51
CA LYS A 122 9.56 -12.83 -13.81
C LYS A 122 9.38 -13.53 -15.15
N SER A 123 8.51 -14.56 -15.19
CA SER A 123 8.01 -15.08 -16.48
C SER A 123 7.17 -14.00 -17.18
N ILE A 124 7.25 -13.95 -18.52
CA ILE A 124 6.62 -12.90 -19.35
C ILE A 124 5.11 -12.79 -19.10
N PHE A 125 4.47 -13.92 -18.74
CA PHE A 125 3.01 -13.99 -18.55
C PHE A 125 2.56 -14.05 -17.09
N ASN A 126 3.47 -13.93 -16.11
CA ASN A 126 3.11 -13.96 -14.70
C ASN A 126 3.08 -12.55 -14.13
N GLU A 127 1.96 -12.19 -13.53
CA GLU A 127 1.87 -11.02 -12.65
C GLU A 127 2.01 -11.49 -11.22
N TYR A 128 2.86 -10.81 -10.48
CA TYR A 128 3.08 -11.06 -9.06
C TYR A 128 2.45 -9.95 -8.25
N GLY A 129 1.79 -10.34 -7.17
CA GLY A 129 1.44 -9.46 -6.10
C GLY A 129 2.30 -9.76 -4.88
N LEU A 130 2.45 -8.78 -4.02
CA LEU A 130 3.18 -8.91 -2.77
C LEU A 130 2.19 -9.21 -1.65
N GLY A 131 2.58 -10.06 -0.71
CA GLY A 131 1.79 -10.37 0.48
C GLY A 131 2.69 -10.79 1.63
N ILE A 132 2.10 -10.85 2.83
CA ILE A 132 2.78 -11.35 4.03
C ILE A 132 1.99 -12.56 4.54
N ILE A 133 2.65 -13.70 4.65
CA ILE A 133 2.06 -14.94 5.14
C ILE A 133 2.98 -15.53 6.20
N SER A 134 2.47 -15.78 7.41
CA SER A 134 3.24 -16.41 8.52
C SER A 134 4.61 -15.75 8.74
N ASN A 135 4.65 -14.42 8.73
CA ASN A 135 5.87 -13.62 8.89
C ASN A 135 6.86 -13.66 7.70
N ASP A 136 6.49 -14.27 6.59
CA ASP A 136 7.27 -14.25 5.37
C ASP A 136 6.73 -13.21 4.39
N VAL A 137 7.63 -12.46 3.77
CA VAL A 137 7.30 -11.58 2.65
C VAL A 137 7.36 -12.41 1.38
N ILE A 138 6.24 -12.50 0.70
CA ILE A 138 6.09 -13.37 -0.47
C ILE A 138 5.64 -12.59 -1.70
N LEU A 139 6.02 -13.10 -2.86
CA LEU A 139 5.47 -12.70 -4.15
C LEU A 139 4.66 -13.89 -4.67
N LEU A 140 3.40 -13.66 -4.93
CA LEU A 140 2.47 -14.70 -5.35
C LEU A 140 1.95 -14.40 -6.76
N SER A 141 1.98 -15.41 -7.61
CA SER A 141 1.35 -15.39 -8.94
C SER A 141 0.31 -16.50 -9.05
N LYS A 142 -0.39 -16.56 -10.18
CA LYS A 142 -1.32 -17.66 -10.49
C LYS A 142 -0.64 -19.03 -10.62
N LYS A 143 0.69 -19.08 -10.77
CA LYS A 143 1.43 -20.31 -11.07
C LYS A 143 2.42 -20.71 -10.00
N ASP A 144 3.01 -19.74 -9.31
CA ASP A 144 4.12 -19.95 -8.40
C ASP A 144 4.13 -18.92 -7.26
N ALA A 145 4.89 -19.25 -6.25
CA ALA A 145 5.20 -18.37 -5.12
C ALA A 145 6.71 -18.20 -5.03
N LEU A 146 7.12 -16.98 -4.68
CA LEU A 146 8.50 -16.63 -4.39
C LEU A 146 8.57 -16.07 -2.98
N ILE A 147 9.66 -16.34 -2.27
CA ILE A 147 9.94 -15.75 -0.95
C ILE A 147 11.01 -14.66 -1.09
N VAL A 148 10.81 -13.57 -0.38
CA VAL A 148 11.75 -12.44 -0.32
C VAL A 148 12.56 -12.54 0.97
N ASN A 149 13.88 -12.55 0.88
CA ASN A 149 14.73 -12.42 2.06
C ASN A 149 14.57 -11.00 2.63
N LYS A 150 14.14 -10.89 3.88
CA LYS A 150 13.81 -9.61 4.52
C LYS A 150 15.02 -8.69 4.75
N GLU A 151 16.22 -9.28 4.83
CA GLU A 151 17.46 -8.52 5.05
C GLU A 151 18.11 -8.09 3.75
N THR A 152 18.19 -8.99 2.78
CA THR A 152 18.94 -8.74 1.54
C THR A 152 18.06 -8.34 0.37
N GLY A 153 16.77 -8.64 0.44
CA GLY A 153 15.81 -8.46 -0.66
C GLY A 153 15.92 -9.54 -1.75
N ASP A 154 16.77 -10.56 -1.56
CA ASP A 154 16.92 -11.63 -2.54
C ASP A 154 15.64 -12.45 -2.66
N VAL A 155 15.26 -12.74 -3.89
CA VAL A 155 14.00 -13.44 -4.19
C VAL A 155 14.30 -14.85 -4.69
N LYS A 156 13.69 -15.85 -4.05
CA LYS A 156 13.87 -17.27 -4.37
C LYS A 156 12.51 -17.95 -4.59
N PRO A 157 12.46 -19.03 -5.40
CA PRO A 157 11.27 -19.86 -5.49
C PRO A 157 10.82 -20.42 -4.14
N TYR A 158 9.51 -20.49 -3.91
CA TYR A 158 8.90 -21.07 -2.71
C TYR A 158 7.93 -22.20 -3.10
N PRO A 159 8.47 -23.36 -3.55
CA PRO A 159 7.65 -24.42 -4.12
C PRO A 159 6.72 -25.08 -3.09
N GLU A 160 7.10 -25.12 -1.81
CA GLU A 160 6.28 -25.69 -0.73
C GLU A 160 4.98 -24.89 -0.57
N LEU A 161 5.07 -23.55 -0.56
CA LEU A 161 3.89 -22.69 -0.49
C LEU A 161 3.03 -22.84 -1.76
N SER A 162 3.64 -22.92 -2.92
CA SER A 162 2.94 -23.14 -4.19
C SER A 162 2.11 -24.43 -4.19
N LYS A 163 2.64 -25.49 -3.60
CA LYS A 163 1.94 -26.78 -3.45
C LYS A 163 0.83 -26.69 -2.40
N LYS A 164 1.13 -26.10 -1.23
CA LYS A 164 0.19 -25.98 -0.11
C LYS A 164 -1.04 -25.15 -0.48
N LEU A 165 -0.86 -24.07 -1.24
CA LEU A 165 -1.96 -23.22 -1.66
C LEU A 165 -2.75 -23.78 -2.86
N ASN A 166 -2.24 -24.85 -3.50
CA ASN A 166 -2.86 -25.44 -4.70
C ASN A 166 -3.29 -24.37 -5.73
N LEU A 167 -2.36 -23.51 -6.08
CA LEU A 167 -2.61 -22.31 -6.91
C LEU A 167 -3.30 -22.62 -8.24
N LYS A 168 -3.06 -23.83 -8.79
CA LYS A 168 -3.72 -24.26 -10.03
C LYS A 168 -5.22 -24.49 -9.83
N GLU A 169 -5.62 -25.13 -8.74
CA GLU A 169 -7.05 -25.38 -8.45
C GLU A 169 -7.74 -24.08 -8.07
N ILE A 170 -7.11 -23.25 -7.23
CA ILE A 170 -7.63 -21.93 -6.88
C ILE A 170 -7.86 -21.11 -8.15
N THR A 171 -6.88 -21.06 -9.06
CA THR A 171 -7.00 -20.33 -10.33
C THR A 171 -8.07 -20.92 -11.25
N ALA A 172 -8.20 -22.25 -11.31
CA ALA A 172 -9.21 -22.92 -12.11
C ALA A 172 -10.63 -22.70 -11.55
N ALA A 173 -10.81 -22.78 -10.24
CA ALA A 173 -12.09 -22.58 -9.57
C ALA A 173 -12.62 -21.15 -9.70
N LEU A 174 -11.74 -20.19 -9.73
CA LEU A 174 -12.10 -18.78 -9.69
C LEU A 174 -12.17 -18.12 -11.11
N GLY A 175 -11.77 -18.85 -12.15
CA GLY A 175 -11.83 -18.38 -13.54
C GLY A 175 -10.85 -17.24 -13.87
N ASN A 176 -10.92 -16.73 -15.11
CA ASN A 176 -9.98 -15.72 -15.61
C ASN A 176 -10.18 -14.30 -15.02
N GLY A 177 -11.15 -14.12 -14.13
CA GLY A 177 -11.52 -12.81 -13.56
C GLY A 177 -10.89 -12.44 -12.24
N ILE A 178 -9.96 -13.26 -11.70
CA ILE A 178 -9.39 -12.97 -10.38
C ILE A 178 -8.23 -12.03 -10.50
N SER A 179 -8.40 -10.90 -9.88
CA SER A 179 -7.25 -10.07 -9.53
C SER A 179 -6.44 -10.78 -8.44
N PHE A 180 -5.13 -10.61 -8.48
CA PHE A 180 -4.22 -11.11 -7.45
C PHE A 180 -4.64 -10.68 -6.03
N MET A 181 -5.25 -9.50 -5.86
CA MET A 181 -5.82 -9.00 -4.60
C MET A 181 -6.88 -9.93 -4.01
N SER A 182 -7.68 -10.58 -4.85
CA SER A 182 -8.68 -11.56 -4.41
C SER A 182 -8.02 -12.84 -3.84
N LEU A 183 -6.85 -13.22 -4.36
CA LEU A 183 -6.11 -14.38 -3.87
C LEU A 183 -5.51 -14.13 -2.47
N ILE A 184 -4.97 -12.95 -2.24
CA ILE A 184 -4.44 -12.57 -0.91
C ILE A 184 -5.55 -12.51 0.13
N SER A 185 -6.72 -11.98 -0.22
CA SER A 185 -7.88 -11.92 0.67
C SER A 185 -8.36 -13.30 1.12
N LEU A 186 -8.20 -14.33 0.27
CA LEU A 186 -8.58 -15.71 0.59
C LEU A 186 -7.55 -16.43 1.49
N THR A 187 -6.30 -16.00 1.50
CA THR A 187 -5.22 -16.59 2.31
C THR A 187 -5.07 -15.95 3.69
N HIS A 188 -5.73 -14.82 3.92
CA HIS A 188 -5.88 -14.22 5.25
C HIS A 188 -7.33 -14.41 5.70
N PRO A 189 -7.64 -15.38 6.58
CA PRO A 189 -8.87 -15.29 7.35
C PRO A 189 -8.74 -13.98 8.15
N GLN A 190 -9.64 -13.04 7.90
CA GLN A 190 -9.79 -11.87 8.75
C GLN A 190 -10.11 -12.38 10.16
N GLU A 191 -9.12 -12.43 11.03
CA GLU A 191 -9.39 -12.32 12.46
C GLU A 191 -9.98 -10.93 12.64
N GLY A 192 -11.26 -10.92 13.03
CA GLY A 192 -12.07 -9.73 13.01
C GLY A 192 -11.51 -8.63 13.88
N ASP A 193 -11.64 -7.50 13.37
CA ASP A 193 -11.94 -6.19 13.93
C ASP A 193 -10.96 -5.13 13.46
N GLY A 194 -11.43 -4.23 12.59
CA GLY A 194 -10.69 -3.04 12.18
C GLY A 194 -10.79 -2.76 10.67
N GLY A 195 -12.00 -2.34 10.23
CA GLY A 195 -12.25 -2.07 8.83
C GLY A 195 -11.39 -0.95 8.24
N ALA A 196 -10.51 -1.31 7.30
CA ALA A 196 -9.93 -0.36 6.37
C ALA A 196 -10.83 -0.32 5.12
N GLY A 197 -11.87 0.50 5.18
CA GLY A 197 -12.70 0.81 4.03
C GLY A 197 -11.95 1.74 3.08
N ALA A 198 -11.35 1.21 2.05
CA ALA A 198 -10.93 2.03 0.91
C ALA A 198 -12.17 2.43 0.12
N THR A 199 -12.79 3.56 0.45
CA THR A 199 -13.82 4.18 -0.39
C THR A 199 -13.12 4.88 -1.56
N ALA A 200 -13.12 4.21 -2.72
CA ALA A 200 -12.86 4.88 -3.97
C ALA A 200 -14.05 5.83 -4.24
N ALA A 201 -13.85 7.12 -4.05
CA ALA A 201 -14.79 8.14 -4.49
C ALA A 201 -14.72 8.22 -6.02
N GLY A 202 -15.71 7.62 -6.69
CA GLY A 202 -15.97 7.80 -8.11
C GLY A 202 -16.43 9.23 -8.36
N GLY A 203 -15.65 10.02 -9.12
CA GLY A 203 -16.07 11.30 -9.66
C GLY A 203 -17.13 11.07 -10.72
N GLY A 204 -18.37 11.48 -10.43
CA GLY A 204 -19.43 11.57 -11.40
C GLY A 204 -19.27 12.82 -12.23
N ASP A 205 -19.13 12.66 -13.53
CA ASP A 205 -19.23 13.66 -14.56
C ASP A 205 -20.70 14.10 -14.68
N GLY A 206 -20.97 15.38 -14.69
CA GLY A 206 -22.29 15.95 -14.85
C GLY A 206 -22.22 17.25 -15.64
N GLY A 207 -22.27 17.09 -16.97
CA GLY A 207 -22.46 18.21 -17.86
C GLY A 207 -23.88 18.74 -17.85
N SER A 208 -24.00 19.99 -17.96
CA SER A 208 -24.90 20.88 -18.78
C SER A 208 -24.63 22.31 -18.44
#